data_6eeadacc8067611e37efbedcfda816f0
#
_entry.id   6eeadacc8067611e37efbedcfda816f0
#
_cell.length_a   1.000
_cell.length_b   1.000
_cell.length_c   1.000
_cell.angle_alpha   90.00
_cell.angle_beta   90.00
_cell.angle_gamma   90.00
#
_symmetry.space_group_name_H-M   'P 1'
#
loop_
_entity.id
_entity.type
_entity.pdbx_description
1 polymer ?
#
loop_
_entity_poly.entity_id
_entity_poly.type
_entity_poly.pdbx_seq_one_letter_code
_entity_poly.pdbx_strand_id
1 'polypeptide(L)'
;MNADTTQEPVATRAAWQDDAGRDLVRSFGDRMALFVRGEGAYVWDGDDKKYLDFLAGIAVNALGHAHPVFVEAITAQAATLAHVSNYFATPPQLAMAARLKRLAGTGESGRVYFGNSGAEANEAALKLARLHGRGTDRTRILTLKGGFHGRTMGALALTGKPALQADFLPMVPGVEHIDATVEALEAAMDERVAALMVEPIQGEAGVVELPEGYLAAAREITARHGALLIVDEVQTGAGRTGAWFGFQHAGIVPDAITVAKGIGGGFPIGALVTFGAASELFFPGTHGSTFGGNALGTAVGGAVLAEIESAGLVANAALRETQLREGIAALGSPLIGGVRGKGLLLGIALTSPVAKAVVAAAQEHGLIVNAANDDTIRIAPPLTIGDAEVAEFLRLFGAALATVSDALILEGAPA
;
A
#
# COMPACT_ATOMS: atom_id res chain seq x y z
N MET A 1 14.43 -31.44 23.44
CA MET A 1 13.07 -31.27 23.96
C MET A 1 12.18 -31.04 22.76
N ASN A 2 11.48 -32.07 22.31
CA ASN A 2 10.53 -31.95 21.21
C ASN A 2 9.33 -31.14 21.71
N ALA A 3 9.15 -29.95 21.21
CA ALA A 3 7.89 -29.23 21.38
C ALA A 3 6.84 -30.02 20.59
N ASP A 4 5.94 -30.68 21.30
CA ASP A 4 4.74 -31.28 20.77
C ASP A 4 3.83 -30.13 20.30
N THR A 5 3.94 -29.77 19.03
CA THR A 5 2.99 -28.86 18.40
C THR A 5 1.73 -29.65 18.08
N THR A 6 0.94 -29.95 19.11
CA THR A 6 -0.46 -30.35 18.90
C THR A 6 -1.15 -29.15 18.27
N GLN A 7 -1.27 -29.16 16.94
CA GLN A 7 -2.18 -28.25 16.25
C GLN A 7 -3.58 -28.54 16.81
N GLU A 8 -4.17 -27.54 17.45
CA GLU A 8 -5.59 -27.63 17.79
C GLU A 8 -6.39 -27.87 16.52
N PRO A 9 -7.47 -28.68 16.58
CA PRO A 9 -8.26 -29.00 15.40
C PRO A 9 -8.80 -27.71 14.78
N VAL A 10 -8.57 -27.53 13.48
CA VAL A 10 -9.10 -26.39 12.72
C VAL A 10 -10.62 -26.40 12.83
N ALA A 11 -11.17 -25.33 13.40
CA ALA A 11 -12.60 -25.17 13.57
C ALA A 11 -13.34 -25.28 12.23
N THR A 12 -14.53 -25.85 12.24
CA THR A 12 -15.42 -25.88 11.07
C THR A 12 -15.72 -24.43 10.62
N ARG A 13 -16.00 -24.21 9.33
CA ARG A 13 -16.24 -22.87 8.76
C ARG A 13 -17.23 -22.03 9.57
N ALA A 14 -18.32 -22.63 10.05
CA ALA A 14 -19.32 -21.95 10.87
C ALA A 14 -18.78 -21.53 12.25
N ALA A 15 -17.96 -22.35 12.90
CA ALA A 15 -17.44 -22.07 14.24
C ALA A 15 -16.47 -20.87 14.25
N TRP A 16 -15.53 -20.78 13.29
CA TRP A 16 -14.59 -19.66 13.25
C TRP A 16 -15.27 -18.32 12.91
N GLN A 17 -16.35 -18.33 12.13
CA GLN A 17 -17.13 -17.12 11.83
C GLN A 17 -17.84 -16.61 13.08
N ASP A 18 -18.42 -17.51 13.88
CA ASP A 18 -19.06 -17.18 15.16
C ASP A 18 -18.02 -16.63 16.16
N ASP A 19 -16.84 -17.27 16.26
CA ASP A 19 -15.74 -16.81 17.08
C ASP A 19 -15.24 -15.42 16.64
N ALA A 20 -15.06 -15.21 15.36
CA ALA A 20 -14.66 -13.91 14.81
C ALA A 20 -15.72 -12.83 15.10
N GLY A 21 -17.00 -13.17 15.01
CA GLY A 21 -18.12 -12.26 15.32
C GLY A 21 -18.24 -11.91 16.80
N ARG A 22 -17.84 -12.83 17.68
CA ARG A 22 -17.87 -12.67 19.13
C ARG A 22 -16.65 -11.90 19.67
N ASP A 23 -15.45 -12.25 19.19
CA ASP A 23 -14.20 -11.88 19.86
C ASP A 23 -13.48 -10.71 19.17
N LEU A 24 -13.82 -10.36 17.92
CA LEU A 24 -13.21 -9.27 17.18
C LEU A 24 -14.15 -8.08 17.01
N VAL A 25 -13.60 -6.86 17.15
CA VAL A 25 -14.36 -5.63 16.88
C VAL A 25 -14.87 -5.64 15.44
N ARG A 26 -16.15 -5.30 15.25
CA ARG A 26 -16.84 -5.30 13.95
C ARG A 26 -16.51 -4.06 13.11
N SER A 27 -15.22 -3.73 12.99
CA SER A 27 -14.72 -2.62 12.16
C SER A 27 -14.51 -3.00 10.69
N PHE A 28 -14.55 -4.29 10.38
CA PHE A 28 -14.51 -4.84 9.03
C PHE A 28 -15.83 -5.57 8.74
N GLY A 29 -16.17 -5.74 7.45
CA GLY A 29 -17.26 -6.62 7.03
C GLY A 29 -16.98 -8.09 7.37
N ASP A 30 -17.92 -8.97 6.99
CA ASP A 30 -17.77 -10.40 7.20
C ASP A 30 -16.49 -10.92 6.52
N ARG A 31 -15.79 -11.80 7.22
CA ARG A 31 -14.56 -12.38 6.73
C ARG A 31 -14.87 -13.46 5.70
N MET A 32 -14.18 -13.39 4.56
CA MET A 32 -14.46 -14.23 3.40
C MET A 32 -13.92 -15.66 3.53
N ALA A 33 -12.81 -15.87 4.27
CA ALA A 33 -12.18 -17.16 4.46
C ALA A 33 -11.34 -17.20 5.75
N LEU A 34 -11.05 -18.41 6.24
CA LEU A 34 -10.07 -18.69 7.30
C LEU A 34 -8.81 -19.25 6.66
N PHE A 35 -7.80 -18.42 6.43
CA PHE A 35 -6.51 -18.88 5.91
C PHE A 35 -5.62 -19.37 7.05
N VAL A 36 -5.01 -20.53 6.86
CA VAL A 36 -4.19 -21.22 7.87
C VAL A 36 -2.73 -21.38 7.44
N ARG A 37 -2.43 -21.28 6.14
CA ARG A 37 -1.08 -21.45 5.58
C ARG A 37 -0.90 -20.57 4.33
N GLY A 38 0.34 -20.16 4.08
CA GLY A 38 0.74 -19.48 2.85
C GLY A 38 2.15 -19.88 2.40
N GLU A 39 2.37 -19.93 1.07
CA GLU A 39 3.66 -20.23 0.46
C GLU A 39 3.75 -19.54 -0.92
N GLY A 40 4.77 -18.72 -1.15
CA GLY A 40 4.91 -17.97 -2.39
C GLY A 40 3.69 -17.09 -2.67
N ALA A 41 3.08 -17.24 -3.84
CA ALA A 41 1.88 -16.52 -4.24
C ALA A 41 0.57 -17.24 -3.83
N TYR A 42 0.62 -18.23 -2.94
CA TYR A 42 -0.54 -19.06 -2.61
C TYR A 42 -0.87 -19.04 -1.12
N VAL A 43 -2.16 -19.18 -0.83
CA VAL A 43 -2.68 -19.39 0.53
C VAL A 43 -3.64 -20.58 0.55
N TRP A 44 -3.81 -21.18 1.72
CA TRP A 44 -4.74 -22.30 1.94
C TRP A 44 -5.66 -21.97 3.10
N ASP A 45 -6.93 -22.32 2.92
CA ASP A 45 -7.91 -22.21 3.99
C ASP A 45 -7.93 -23.44 4.90
N GLY A 46 -8.82 -23.41 5.90
CA GLY A 46 -8.97 -24.50 6.87
C GLY A 46 -9.46 -25.82 6.28
N ASP A 47 -10.01 -25.82 5.08
CA ASP A 47 -10.45 -27.00 4.34
C ASP A 47 -9.40 -27.49 3.32
N ASP A 48 -8.16 -26.99 3.43
CA ASP A 48 -7.01 -27.25 2.54
C ASP A 48 -7.25 -26.82 1.07
N LYS A 49 -8.23 -25.96 0.82
CA LYS A 49 -8.42 -25.37 -0.50
C LYS A 49 -7.34 -24.34 -0.77
N LYS A 50 -6.66 -24.47 -1.91
CA LYS A 50 -5.59 -23.59 -2.39
C LYS A 50 -6.17 -22.41 -3.15
N TYR A 51 -5.60 -21.23 -2.90
CA TYR A 51 -5.93 -19.99 -3.61
C TYR A 51 -4.66 -19.32 -4.12
N LEU A 52 -4.72 -18.79 -5.34
CA LEU A 52 -3.71 -17.87 -5.87
C LEU A 52 -3.99 -16.47 -5.30
N ASP A 53 -3.05 -15.91 -4.54
CA ASP A 53 -3.20 -14.61 -3.87
C ASP A 53 -2.68 -13.46 -4.75
N PHE A 54 -3.58 -12.86 -5.52
CA PHE A 54 -3.29 -11.67 -6.31
C PHE A 54 -3.65 -10.36 -5.59
N LEU A 55 -3.83 -10.41 -4.27
CA LEU A 55 -4.01 -9.24 -3.40
C LEU A 55 -2.80 -9.01 -2.47
N ALA A 56 -2.12 -10.09 -2.06
CA ALA A 56 -0.92 -10.06 -1.22
C ALA A 56 -1.07 -9.18 0.04
N GLY A 57 -2.21 -9.31 0.75
CA GLY A 57 -2.49 -8.49 1.93
C GLY A 57 -2.69 -7.01 1.62
N ILE A 58 -3.15 -6.67 0.42
CA ILE A 58 -3.27 -5.30 -0.14
C ILE A 58 -1.88 -4.70 -0.39
N ALA A 59 -1.13 -5.31 -1.32
CA ALA A 59 0.22 -4.90 -1.73
C ALA A 59 1.28 -4.94 -0.59
N VAL A 60 1.10 -5.81 0.41
CA VAL A 60 1.98 -5.92 1.58
C VAL A 60 3.04 -7.01 1.38
N ASN A 61 2.62 -8.23 1.01
CA ASN A 61 3.52 -9.38 0.90
C ASN A 61 4.35 -9.32 -0.41
N ALA A 62 5.31 -8.38 -0.45
CA ALA A 62 6.10 -8.13 -1.65
C ALA A 62 6.86 -9.37 -2.14
N LEU A 63 7.34 -10.21 -1.22
CA LEU A 63 8.04 -11.47 -1.52
C LEU A 63 7.12 -12.70 -1.53
N GLY A 64 5.81 -12.50 -1.29
CA GLY A 64 4.88 -13.62 -1.08
C GLY A 64 4.92 -14.15 0.35
N HIS A 65 4.22 -15.28 0.55
CA HIS A 65 4.09 -15.91 1.86
C HIS A 65 5.27 -16.81 2.18
N ALA A 66 5.70 -16.83 3.45
CA ALA A 66 6.75 -17.70 4.00
C ALA A 66 8.07 -17.67 3.19
N HIS A 67 8.42 -16.53 2.58
CA HIS A 67 9.67 -16.41 1.81
C HIS A 67 10.88 -16.70 2.70
N PRO A 68 11.85 -17.53 2.26
CA PRO A 68 12.99 -17.92 3.10
C PRO A 68 13.77 -16.76 3.71
N VAL A 69 14.06 -15.71 2.91
CA VAL A 69 14.76 -14.49 3.37
C VAL A 69 13.99 -13.78 4.49
N PHE A 70 12.67 -13.70 4.38
CA PHE A 70 11.82 -13.11 5.41
C PHE A 70 11.84 -13.92 6.72
N VAL A 71 11.68 -15.24 6.61
CA VAL A 71 11.69 -16.16 7.78
C VAL A 71 13.05 -16.15 8.46
N GLU A 72 14.13 -16.22 7.69
CA GLU A 72 15.51 -16.20 8.20
C GLU A 72 15.80 -14.89 8.94
N ALA A 73 15.45 -13.74 8.35
CA ALA A 73 15.66 -12.43 8.97
C ALA A 73 14.94 -12.31 10.33
N ILE A 74 13.68 -12.77 10.40
CA ILE A 74 12.92 -12.79 11.67
C ILE A 74 13.63 -13.69 12.69
N THR A 75 13.95 -14.93 12.32
CA THR A 75 14.52 -15.92 13.24
C THR A 75 15.86 -15.47 13.78
N ALA A 76 16.75 -15.00 12.91
CA ALA A 76 18.09 -14.55 13.31
C ALA A 76 18.03 -13.30 14.20
N GLN A 77 17.23 -12.30 13.82
CA GLN A 77 17.18 -11.05 14.58
C GLN A 77 16.39 -11.20 15.88
N ALA A 78 15.33 -12.02 15.92
CA ALA A 78 14.60 -12.31 17.16
C ALA A 78 15.49 -13.02 18.19
N ALA A 79 16.40 -13.91 17.74
CA ALA A 79 17.38 -14.57 18.60
C ALA A 79 18.51 -13.64 19.07
N THR A 80 18.70 -12.48 18.45
CA THR A 80 19.80 -11.55 18.74
C THR A 80 19.33 -10.39 19.61
N LEU A 81 18.38 -9.60 19.10
CA LEU A 81 17.87 -8.39 19.72
C LEU A 81 16.57 -7.97 19.06
N ALA A 82 15.43 -8.12 19.72
CA ALA A 82 14.14 -7.77 19.14
C ALA A 82 13.88 -6.26 19.20
N HIS A 83 14.05 -5.65 20.39
CA HIS A 83 13.69 -4.25 20.63
C HIS A 83 14.60 -3.61 21.68
N VAL A 84 14.91 -2.33 21.44
CA VAL A 84 15.41 -1.38 22.42
C VAL A 84 14.73 -0.02 22.18
N SER A 85 14.75 0.86 23.18
CA SER A 85 14.24 2.23 23.02
C SER A 85 15.02 2.99 21.94
N ASN A 86 14.37 3.95 21.27
CA ASN A 86 15.03 4.91 20.36
C ASN A 86 16.04 5.85 21.08
N TYR A 87 16.29 5.66 22.37
CA TYR A 87 17.47 6.22 23.04
C TYR A 87 18.78 5.56 22.58
N PHE A 88 18.71 4.40 21.92
CA PHE A 88 19.85 3.63 21.47
C PHE A 88 19.73 3.33 19.98
N ALA A 89 20.83 3.44 19.25
CA ALA A 89 20.91 3.01 17.87
C ALA A 89 21.16 1.50 17.76
N THR A 90 20.65 0.88 16.71
CA THR A 90 20.93 -0.52 16.39
C THR A 90 21.45 -0.67 14.95
N PRO A 91 22.35 -1.64 14.67
CA PRO A 91 22.88 -1.83 13.33
C PRO A 91 21.79 -2.01 12.25
N PRO A 92 20.72 -2.83 12.46
CA PRO A 92 19.65 -2.97 11.46
C PRO A 92 18.93 -1.66 11.17
N GLN A 93 18.66 -0.84 12.20
CA GLN A 93 18.00 0.45 12.03
C GLN A 93 18.82 1.39 11.13
N LEU A 94 20.12 1.50 11.41
CA LEU A 94 21.04 2.34 10.61
C LEU A 94 21.15 1.85 9.17
N ALA A 95 21.30 0.53 8.99
CA ALA A 95 21.40 -0.09 7.66
C ALA A 95 20.13 0.11 6.83
N MET A 96 18.93 -0.07 7.42
CA MET A 96 17.67 0.13 6.72
C MET A 96 17.46 1.61 6.38
N ALA A 97 17.80 2.54 7.28
CA ALA A 97 17.71 3.98 7.00
C ALA A 97 18.62 4.36 5.81
N ALA A 98 19.88 3.91 5.81
CA ALA A 98 20.81 4.14 4.72
C ALA A 98 20.29 3.55 3.38
N ARG A 99 19.70 2.34 3.40
CA ARG A 99 19.10 1.71 2.22
C ARG A 99 17.92 2.53 1.69
N LEU A 100 16.98 2.91 2.52
CA LEU A 100 15.82 3.74 2.12
C LEU A 100 16.27 5.06 1.50
N LYS A 101 17.24 5.76 2.12
CA LYS A 101 17.85 6.98 1.57
C LYS A 101 18.43 6.75 0.18
N ARG A 102 19.21 5.69 0.00
CA ARG A 102 19.83 5.36 -1.27
C ARG A 102 18.78 5.05 -2.35
N LEU A 103 17.78 4.22 -2.04
CA LEU A 103 16.73 3.83 -3.00
C LEU A 103 15.84 5.02 -3.39
N ALA A 104 15.57 5.92 -2.46
CA ALA A 104 14.80 7.13 -2.71
C ALA A 104 15.63 8.25 -3.38
N GLY A 105 16.96 8.16 -3.36
CA GLY A 105 17.84 9.19 -3.95
C GLY A 105 17.92 10.47 -3.13
N THR A 106 17.82 10.40 -1.78
CA THR A 106 17.78 11.59 -0.93
C THR A 106 19.15 12.32 -0.80
N GLY A 107 20.23 11.67 -1.20
CA GLY A 107 21.60 12.14 -0.94
C GLY A 107 21.96 12.09 0.56
N GLU A 108 23.01 12.82 0.95
CA GLU A 108 23.55 12.85 2.31
C GLU A 108 22.59 13.51 3.32
N SER A 109 21.87 14.56 2.89
CA SER A 109 20.99 15.35 3.75
C SER A 109 19.70 14.64 4.18
N GLY A 110 19.28 13.57 3.47
CA GLY A 110 18.06 12.83 3.81
C GLY A 110 18.09 12.24 5.23
N ARG A 111 16.91 12.14 5.84
CA ARG A 111 16.68 11.51 7.16
C ARG A 111 15.51 10.54 7.08
N VAL A 112 15.48 9.57 7.99
CA VAL A 112 14.41 8.57 8.08
C VAL A 112 13.87 8.55 9.51
N TYR A 113 12.55 8.73 9.64
CA TYR A 113 11.81 8.40 10.84
C TYR A 113 11.08 7.07 10.60
N PHE A 114 11.15 6.16 11.57
CA PHE A 114 10.45 4.88 11.51
C PHE A 114 9.20 4.88 12.39
N GLY A 115 8.10 4.38 11.85
CA GLY A 115 6.87 3.98 12.54
C GLY A 115 6.59 2.49 12.33
N ASN A 116 5.36 2.06 12.62
CA ASN A 116 4.95 0.65 12.54
C ASN A 116 3.88 0.43 11.45
N SER A 117 3.41 1.49 10.81
CA SER A 117 2.36 1.45 9.80
C SER A 117 2.45 2.64 8.85
N GLY A 118 1.71 2.56 7.73
CA GLY A 118 1.54 3.69 6.82
C GLY A 118 0.80 4.86 7.48
N ALA A 119 -0.19 4.57 8.34
CA ALA A 119 -0.88 5.61 9.09
C ALA A 119 0.06 6.38 10.02
N GLU A 120 0.96 5.71 10.75
CA GLU A 120 1.97 6.39 11.56
C GLU A 120 2.98 7.19 10.73
N ALA A 121 3.37 6.70 9.56
CA ALA A 121 4.22 7.45 8.64
C ALA A 121 3.52 8.72 8.16
N ASN A 122 2.22 8.65 7.87
CA ASN A 122 1.41 9.78 7.44
C ASN A 122 1.11 10.77 8.60
N GLU A 123 0.97 10.29 9.84
CA GLU A 123 0.94 11.15 11.03
C GLU A 123 2.26 11.93 11.19
N ALA A 124 3.40 11.29 10.94
CA ALA A 124 4.69 11.97 10.94
C ALA A 124 4.77 13.01 9.80
N ALA A 125 4.25 12.70 8.61
CA ALA A 125 4.17 13.64 7.48
C ALA A 125 3.28 14.85 7.80
N LEU A 126 2.12 14.63 8.44
CA LEU A 126 1.26 15.72 8.94
C LEU A 126 2.01 16.62 9.92
N LYS A 127 2.75 16.03 10.85
CA LYS A 127 3.58 16.80 11.80
C LYS A 127 4.73 17.53 11.11
N LEU A 128 5.37 16.92 10.09
CA LEU A 128 6.38 17.59 9.28
C LEU A 128 5.82 18.86 8.64
N ALA A 129 4.63 18.78 8.03
CA ALA A 129 3.95 19.93 7.44
C ALA A 129 3.64 21.01 8.49
N ARG A 130 3.21 20.63 9.70
CA ARG A 130 2.99 21.56 10.83
C ARG A 130 4.27 22.22 11.30
N LEU A 131 5.37 21.49 11.36
CA LEU A 131 6.68 22.04 11.73
C LEU A 131 7.19 23.00 10.67
N HIS A 132 6.96 22.73 9.38
CA HIS A 132 7.27 23.65 8.27
C HIS A 132 6.53 24.99 8.41
N GLY A 133 5.28 24.94 8.85
CA GLY A 133 4.48 26.15 9.10
C GLY A 133 4.73 26.84 10.46
N ARG A 134 5.60 26.29 11.31
CA ARG A 134 5.81 26.81 12.66
C ARG A 134 6.31 28.26 12.66
N GLY A 135 5.60 29.12 13.41
CA GLY A 135 5.93 30.55 13.51
C GLY A 135 5.53 31.39 12.29
N THR A 136 4.73 30.80 11.40
CA THR A 136 4.16 31.47 10.23
C THR A 136 2.64 31.22 10.17
N ASP A 137 1.96 31.81 9.18
CA ASP A 137 0.54 31.57 8.91
C ASP A 137 0.29 30.32 8.03
N ARG A 138 1.32 29.48 7.77
CA ARG A 138 1.23 28.25 6.98
C ARG A 138 0.58 27.14 7.79
N THR A 139 -0.75 27.07 7.76
CA THR A 139 -1.52 26.09 8.54
C THR A 139 -2.36 25.16 7.66
N ARG A 140 -2.45 25.43 6.36
CA ARG A 140 -3.23 24.63 5.41
C ARG A 140 -2.39 23.50 4.84
N ILE A 141 -3.00 22.31 4.71
CA ILE A 141 -2.42 21.13 4.08
C ILE A 141 -3.43 20.68 3.02
N LEU A 142 -2.97 20.61 1.78
CA LEU A 142 -3.79 20.16 0.67
C LEU A 142 -3.58 18.67 0.46
N THR A 143 -4.67 17.95 0.19
CA THR A 143 -4.67 16.54 -0.24
C THR A 143 -5.68 16.38 -1.39
N LEU A 144 -5.72 15.19 -2.01
CA LEU A 144 -6.60 14.96 -3.13
C LEU A 144 -7.90 14.24 -2.71
N LYS A 145 -9.01 14.62 -3.32
CA LYS A 145 -10.26 13.85 -3.24
C LYS A 145 -10.01 12.41 -3.72
N GLY A 146 -10.63 11.45 -3.04
CA GLY A 146 -10.44 10.03 -3.31
C GLY A 146 -9.16 9.43 -2.70
N GLY A 147 -8.19 10.26 -2.25
CA GLY A 147 -6.96 9.81 -1.60
C GLY A 147 -7.22 9.05 -0.30
N PHE A 148 -6.32 8.14 0.05
CA PHE A 148 -6.38 7.36 1.28
C PHE A 148 -5.03 7.35 1.98
N HIS A 149 -4.97 7.94 3.18
CA HIS A 149 -3.72 8.10 3.93
C HIS A 149 -3.71 7.37 5.28
N GLY A 150 -4.82 6.74 5.69
CA GLY A 150 -4.92 5.93 6.90
C GLY A 150 -6.19 6.17 7.73
N ARG A 151 -6.22 5.54 8.90
CA ARG A 151 -7.41 5.50 9.79
C ARG A 151 -7.18 6.16 11.16
N THR A 152 -5.96 6.57 11.51
CA THR A 152 -5.72 7.42 12.69
C THR A 152 -6.26 8.83 12.44
N MET A 153 -6.54 9.61 13.48
CA MET A 153 -7.28 10.86 13.33
C MET A 153 -6.61 11.87 12.38
N GLY A 154 -5.28 12.01 12.41
CA GLY A 154 -4.56 12.86 11.46
C GLY A 154 -4.53 12.28 10.05
N ALA A 155 -4.21 10.99 9.92
CA ALA A 155 -4.23 10.30 8.62
C ALA A 155 -5.64 10.21 8.02
N LEU A 156 -6.70 10.10 8.87
CA LEU A 156 -8.08 10.15 8.44
C LEU A 156 -8.47 11.55 7.94
N ALA A 157 -7.99 12.61 8.61
CA ALA A 157 -8.20 13.98 8.13
C ALA A 157 -7.56 14.21 6.76
N LEU A 158 -6.38 13.62 6.49
CA LEU A 158 -5.70 13.67 5.19
C LEU A 158 -6.45 12.85 4.11
N THR A 159 -7.23 11.83 4.50
CA THR A 159 -7.96 10.93 3.59
C THR A 159 -9.15 11.64 2.93
N GLY A 160 -9.12 11.81 1.61
CA GLY A 160 -10.11 12.54 0.81
C GLY A 160 -11.42 11.78 0.56
N LYS A 161 -11.95 11.09 1.57
CA LYS A 161 -13.17 10.27 1.52
C LYS A 161 -14.15 10.68 2.62
N PRO A 162 -15.06 11.66 2.39
CA PRO A 162 -15.94 12.20 3.42
C PRO A 162 -16.77 11.16 4.17
N ALA A 163 -17.19 10.09 3.49
CA ALA A 163 -17.96 9.01 4.11
C ALA A 163 -17.19 8.28 5.24
N LEU A 164 -15.84 8.25 5.17
CA LEU A 164 -15.01 7.65 6.22
C LEU A 164 -14.80 8.58 7.42
N GLN A 165 -15.02 9.87 7.25
CA GLN A 165 -14.81 10.91 8.26
C GLN A 165 -16.09 11.23 9.05
N ALA A 166 -17.26 10.98 8.46
CA ALA A 166 -18.54 11.47 8.95
C ALA A 166 -18.83 11.14 10.43
N ASP A 167 -18.49 9.92 10.84
CA ASP A 167 -18.73 9.44 12.21
C ASP A 167 -17.67 9.91 13.24
N PHE A 168 -16.60 10.61 12.77
CA PHE A 168 -15.45 10.98 13.60
C PHE A 168 -15.21 12.49 13.67
N LEU A 169 -16.20 13.28 13.26
CA LEU A 169 -16.11 14.75 13.30
C LEU A 169 -16.04 15.28 14.75
N PRO A 170 -15.29 16.37 15.00
CA PRO A 170 -14.52 17.17 14.05
C PRO A 170 -13.17 16.56 13.70
N MET A 171 -12.76 16.70 12.42
CA MET A 171 -11.43 16.27 11.96
C MET A 171 -10.32 17.21 12.44
N VAL A 172 -9.07 16.76 12.33
CA VAL A 172 -7.89 17.60 12.54
C VAL A 172 -7.97 18.81 11.58
N PRO A 173 -7.93 20.05 12.11
CA PRO A 173 -8.17 21.24 11.30
C PRO A 173 -7.03 21.55 10.32
N GLY A 174 -7.38 22.31 9.27
CA GLY A 174 -6.42 22.84 8.29
C GLY A 174 -6.09 21.87 7.15
N VAL A 175 -6.79 20.74 7.02
CA VAL A 175 -6.69 19.84 5.87
C VAL A 175 -7.82 20.16 4.89
N GLU A 176 -7.48 20.27 3.61
CA GLU A 176 -8.40 20.58 2.52
C GLU A 176 -8.21 19.57 1.39
N HIS A 177 -9.32 19.09 0.82
CA HIS A 177 -9.33 18.12 -0.26
C HIS A 177 -9.68 18.79 -1.59
N ILE A 178 -8.77 18.71 -2.56
CA ILE A 178 -8.93 19.32 -3.88
C ILE A 178 -9.05 18.24 -4.97
N ASP A 179 -9.56 18.61 -6.14
CA ASP A 179 -9.55 17.73 -7.30
C ASP A 179 -8.12 17.53 -7.83
N ALA A 180 -7.84 16.36 -8.41
CA ALA A 180 -6.52 16.01 -8.94
C ALA A 180 -6.30 16.66 -10.31
N THR A 181 -6.42 17.99 -10.40
CA THR A 181 -6.12 18.78 -11.59
C THR A 181 -5.16 19.91 -11.27
N VAL A 182 -4.38 20.35 -12.26
CA VAL A 182 -3.40 21.44 -12.09
C VAL A 182 -4.13 22.74 -11.78
N GLU A 183 -5.28 22.97 -12.40
CA GLU A 183 -6.11 24.16 -12.19
C GLU A 183 -6.65 24.24 -10.76
N ALA A 184 -7.11 23.12 -10.20
CA ALA A 184 -7.58 23.07 -8.82
C ALA A 184 -6.44 23.30 -7.83
N LEU A 185 -5.25 22.76 -8.12
CA LEU A 185 -4.05 22.95 -7.31
C LEU A 185 -3.60 24.41 -7.33
N GLU A 186 -3.51 25.05 -8.51
CA GLU A 186 -3.15 26.49 -8.64
C GLU A 186 -4.15 27.37 -7.90
N ALA A 187 -5.46 27.09 -8.00
CA ALA A 187 -6.49 27.87 -7.34
C ALA A 187 -6.47 27.75 -5.81
N ALA A 188 -6.05 26.60 -5.28
CA ALA A 188 -5.99 26.32 -3.84
C ALA A 188 -4.67 26.76 -3.18
N MET A 189 -3.58 26.91 -3.98
CA MET A 189 -2.24 27.19 -3.49
C MET A 189 -2.03 28.67 -3.16
N ASP A 190 -1.63 28.94 -1.94
CA ASP A 190 -1.22 30.27 -1.46
C ASP A 190 -0.11 30.16 -0.41
N GLU A 191 0.34 31.28 0.14
CA GLU A 191 1.43 31.34 1.13
C GLU A 191 1.04 30.69 2.49
N ARG A 192 -0.24 30.40 2.73
CA ARG A 192 -0.71 29.71 3.95
C ARG A 192 -0.67 28.20 3.81
N VAL A 193 -0.38 27.66 2.62
CA VAL A 193 -0.24 26.22 2.42
C VAL A 193 1.11 25.77 2.93
N ALA A 194 1.11 24.84 3.89
CA ALA A 194 2.33 24.23 4.44
C ALA A 194 2.80 23.05 3.57
N ALA A 195 1.87 22.26 3.05
CA ALA A 195 2.19 21.09 2.24
C ALA A 195 1.05 20.72 1.29
N LEU A 196 1.42 20.08 0.19
CA LEU A 196 0.56 19.22 -0.61
C LEU A 196 0.97 17.77 -0.36
N MET A 197 0.02 16.90 -0.06
CA MET A 197 0.24 15.46 0.09
C MET A 197 -0.59 14.67 -0.91
N VAL A 198 0.06 13.76 -1.67
CA VAL A 198 -0.56 13.01 -2.76
C VAL A 198 -0.05 11.57 -2.83
N GLU A 199 -0.88 10.66 -3.33
CA GLU A 199 -0.47 9.32 -3.79
C GLU A 199 -0.17 9.40 -5.30
N PRO A 200 0.92 8.82 -5.82
CA PRO A 200 1.15 8.75 -7.28
C PRO A 200 0.05 7.97 -8.01
N ILE A 201 -0.50 6.96 -7.36
CA ILE A 201 -1.65 6.17 -7.78
C ILE A 201 -2.55 5.99 -6.57
N GLN A 202 -3.77 6.47 -6.66
CA GLN A 202 -4.78 6.33 -5.60
C GLN A 202 -5.31 4.89 -5.57
N GLY A 203 -4.68 4.03 -4.77
CA GLY A 203 -4.99 2.62 -4.70
C GLY A 203 -6.42 2.33 -4.26
N GLU A 204 -6.90 3.04 -3.24
CA GLU A 204 -8.23 2.85 -2.65
C GLU A 204 -9.36 3.57 -3.42
N ALA A 205 -9.04 4.40 -4.42
CA ALA A 205 -10.02 5.00 -5.33
C ALA A 205 -10.34 4.11 -6.54
N GLY A 206 -9.70 2.93 -6.64
CA GLY A 206 -9.82 2.03 -7.77
C GLY A 206 -8.57 2.00 -8.65
N VAL A 207 -7.40 2.18 -8.06
CA VAL A 207 -6.09 2.23 -8.76
C VAL A 207 -6.10 3.35 -9.82
N VAL A 208 -6.38 4.57 -9.37
CA VAL A 208 -6.48 5.75 -10.26
C VAL A 208 -5.13 6.45 -10.29
N GLU A 209 -4.51 6.47 -11.46
CA GLU A 209 -3.28 7.24 -11.69
C GLU A 209 -3.59 8.73 -11.67
N LEU A 210 -2.66 9.54 -11.15
CA LEU A 210 -2.77 10.99 -11.31
C LEU A 210 -2.69 11.36 -12.80
N PRO A 211 -3.32 12.46 -13.22
CA PRO A 211 -3.20 12.94 -14.59
C PRO A 211 -1.74 13.09 -15.02
N GLU A 212 -1.47 12.84 -16.29
CA GLU A 212 -0.13 12.99 -16.86
C GLU A 212 0.44 14.39 -16.57
N GLY A 213 1.70 14.46 -16.11
CA GLY A 213 2.35 15.70 -15.76
C GLY A 213 1.94 16.32 -14.42
N TYR A 214 0.91 15.79 -13.74
CA TYR A 214 0.42 16.39 -12.49
C TYR A 214 1.49 16.46 -11.39
N LEU A 215 2.26 15.39 -11.18
CA LEU A 215 3.32 15.39 -10.15
C LEU A 215 4.44 16.41 -10.46
N ALA A 216 4.80 16.58 -11.73
CA ALA A 216 5.78 17.59 -12.15
C ALA A 216 5.24 19.01 -11.89
N ALA A 217 4.01 19.31 -12.30
CA ALA A 217 3.35 20.57 -12.01
C ALA A 217 3.21 20.80 -10.50
N ALA A 218 2.81 19.78 -9.73
CA ALA A 218 2.73 19.86 -8.28
C ALA A 218 4.06 20.21 -7.63
N ARG A 219 5.19 19.63 -8.12
CA ARG A 219 6.53 20.01 -7.64
C ARG A 219 6.86 21.49 -7.92
N GLU A 220 6.56 21.97 -9.12
CA GLU A 220 6.83 23.36 -9.50
C GLU A 220 5.97 24.34 -8.70
N ILE A 221 4.66 24.07 -8.57
CA ILE A 221 3.71 24.90 -7.84
C ILE A 221 4.10 24.97 -6.36
N THR A 222 4.34 23.81 -5.71
CA THR A 222 4.73 23.78 -4.29
C THR A 222 6.03 24.53 -4.06
N ALA A 223 7.04 24.34 -4.94
CA ALA A 223 8.33 25.06 -4.83
C ALA A 223 8.16 26.57 -4.96
N ARG A 224 7.36 27.05 -5.92
CA ARG A 224 7.09 28.46 -6.16
C ARG A 224 6.46 29.17 -4.95
N HIS A 225 5.59 28.46 -4.22
CA HIS A 225 4.91 28.96 -3.03
C HIS A 225 5.62 28.60 -1.72
N GLY A 226 6.74 27.86 -1.77
CA GLY A 226 7.48 27.41 -0.59
C GLY A 226 6.72 26.42 0.28
N ALA A 227 5.77 25.66 -0.28
CA ALA A 227 5.08 24.57 0.35
C ALA A 227 5.85 23.26 0.16
N LEU A 228 5.71 22.31 1.09
CA LEU A 228 6.29 20.97 0.93
C LEU A 228 5.46 20.14 -0.07
N LEU A 229 6.13 19.35 -0.91
CA LEU A 229 5.52 18.24 -1.64
C LEU A 229 5.83 16.95 -0.90
N ILE A 230 4.79 16.30 -0.38
CA ILE A 230 4.86 15.01 0.31
C ILE A 230 4.19 13.96 -0.56
N VAL A 231 4.90 12.87 -0.88
CA VAL A 231 4.33 11.79 -1.69
C VAL A 231 4.10 10.55 -0.83
N ASP A 232 2.85 10.12 -0.77
CA ASP A 232 2.47 8.87 -0.09
C ASP A 232 2.77 7.68 -0.99
N GLU A 233 3.86 6.99 -0.68
CA GLU A 233 4.35 5.79 -1.35
C GLU A 233 4.02 4.51 -0.59
N VAL A 234 3.07 4.57 0.33
CA VAL A 234 2.69 3.40 1.16
C VAL A 234 2.23 2.24 0.30
N GLN A 235 1.54 2.50 -0.80
CA GLN A 235 1.08 1.44 -1.72
C GLN A 235 1.90 1.34 -3.00
N THR A 236 2.49 2.43 -3.48
CA THR A 236 3.24 2.51 -4.74
C THR A 236 4.73 2.22 -4.60
N GLY A 237 5.26 2.26 -3.39
CA GLY A 237 6.69 2.05 -3.11
C GLY A 237 7.13 0.59 -3.13
N ALA A 238 8.39 0.37 -2.78
CA ALA A 238 9.04 -0.94 -2.69
C ALA A 238 9.00 -1.75 -4.01
N GLY A 239 9.17 -1.09 -5.15
CA GLY A 239 9.23 -1.76 -6.45
C GLY A 239 7.88 -2.05 -7.09
N ARG A 240 6.76 -1.80 -6.41
CA ARG A 240 5.41 -2.16 -6.81
C ARG A 240 5.02 -1.69 -8.21
N THR A 241 5.43 -0.48 -8.60
CA THR A 241 5.08 0.16 -9.89
C THR A 241 6.12 -0.04 -10.99
N GLY A 242 7.12 -0.91 -10.81
CA GLY A 242 8.23 -1.05 -11.76
C GLY A 242 9.33 0.00 -11.58
N ALA A 243 9.23 0.84 -10.55
CA ALA A 243 10.29 1.70 -10.00
C ALA A 243 10.33 1.52 -8.49
N TRP A 244 11.42 1.92 -7.81
CA TRP A 244 11.48 1.80 -6.35
C TRP A 244 10.36 2.58 -5.66
N PHE A 245 10.04 3.77 -6.19
CA PHE A 245 8.94 4.62 -5.72
C PHE A 245 8.22 5.24 -6.91
N GLY A 246 6.91 5.45 -6.78
CA GLY A 246 6.07 5.95 -7.86
C GLY A 246 6.44 7.34 -8.35
N PHE A 247 6.93 8.23 -7.45
CA PHE A 247 7.39 9.57 -7.83
C PHE A 247 8.55 9.57 -8.84
N GLN A 248 9.34 8.48 -8.88
CA GLN A 248 10.49 8.37 -9.79
C GLN A 248 10.06 8.32 -11.25
N HIS A 249 8.85 7.83 -11.55
CA HIS A 249 8.30 7.87 -12.91
C HIS A 249 8.10 9.29 -13.44
N ALA A 250 7.87 10.25 -12.55
CA ALA A 250 7.71 11.66 -12.92
C ALA A 250 9.02 12.44 -12.95
N GLY A 251 10.15 11.83 -12.59
CA GLY A 251 11.48 12.48 -12.59
C GLY A 251 11.60 13.65 -11.61
N ILE A 252 10.76 13.71 -10.58
CA ILE A 252 10.77 14.77 -9.56
C ILE A 252 11.53 14.35 -8.31
N VAL A 253 11.86 15.32 -7.46
CA VAL A 253 12.36 15.10 -6.10
C VAL A 253 11.37 15.75 -5.12
N PRO A 254 10.62 14.97 -4.30
CA PRO A 254 9.74 15.50 -3.28
C PRO A 254 10.53 16.01 -2.07
N ASP A 255 9.85 16.68 -1.13
CA ASP A 255 10.43 17.08 0.16
C ASP A 255 10.36 15.92 1.17
N ALA A 256 9.38 15.02 1.04
CA ALA A 256 9.27 13.80 1.83
C ALA A 256 8.46 12.73 1.09
N ILE A 257 8.71 11.47 1.45
CA ILE A 257 7.84 10.34 1.09
C ILE A 257 7.47 9.56 2.34
N THR A 258 6.27 8.98 2.35
CA THR A 258 5.86 8.00 3.36
C THR A 258 5.82 6.61 2.75
N VAL A 259 6.31 5.62 3.47
CA VAL A 259 6.44 4.24 2.99
C VAL A 259 6.00 3.25 4.07
N ALA A 260 5.41 2.13 3.67
CA ALA A 260 5.04 1.01 4.52
C ALA A 260 4.81 -0.24 3.66
N LYS A 261 3.87 -1.11 4.05
CA LYS A 261 3.44 -2.28 3.27
C LYS A 261 4.61 -3.10 2.73
N GLY A 262 4.89 -2.98 1.43
CA GLY A 262 5.93 -3.75 0.72
C GLY A 262 7.33 -3.64 1.31
N ILE A 263 7.68 -2.55 2.01
CA ILE A 263 8.99 -2.45 2.66
C ILE A 263 9.17 -3.45 3.81
N GLY A 264 8.04 -3.90 4.42
CA GLY A 264 8.04 -4.89 5.50
C GLY A 264 7.79 -6.32 5.04
N GLY A 265 7.26 -6.51 3.81
CA GLY A 265 6.97 -7.83 3.24
C GLY A 265 6.04 -8.71 4.08
N GLY A 266 5.21 -8.12 4.95
CA GLY A 266 4.35 -8.78 5.92
C GLY A 266 4.62 -8.37 7.37
N PHE A 267 5.81 -7.83 7.69
CA PHE A 267 6.12 -7.30 9.01
C PHE A 267 5.61 -5.86 9.16
N PRO A 268 4.97 -5.50 10.30
CA PRO A 268 4.49 -4.14 10.55
C PRO A 268 5.62 -3.13 10.67
N ILE A 269 5.82 -2.32 9.65
CA ILE A 269 6.79 -1.22 9.62
C ILE A 269 6.31 -0.13 8.66
N GLY A 270 6.57 1.12 9.01
CA GLY A 270 6.41 2.29 8.15
C GLY A 270 7.56 3.26 8.36
N ALA A 271 7.72 4.20 7.44
CA ALA A 271 8.71 5.24 7.59
C ALA A 271 8.30 6.52 6.86
N LEU A 272 8.79 7.66 7.37
CA LEU A 272 8.86 8.92 6.67
C LEU A 272 10.31 9.13 6.25
N VAL A 273 10.55 9.35 4.96
CA VAL A 273 11.87 9.66 4.40
C VAL A 273 11.85 11.10 3.89
N THR A 274 12.74 11.94 4.37
CA THR A 274 12.81 13.36 4.03
C THR A 274 13.97 13.66 3.09
N PHE A 275 13.87 14.76 2.35
CA PHE A 275 14.86 15.23 1.39
C PHE A 275 15.27 16.66 1.70
N GLY A 276 16.52 16.99 1.42
CA GLY A 276 17.03 18.37 1.50
C GLY A 276 16.70 19.08 2.82
N ALA A 277 16.18 20.29 2.73
CA ALA A 277 15.88 21.14 3.89
C ALA A 277 14.75 20.57 4.80
N ALA A 278 13.84 19.77 4.25
CA ALA A 278 12.78 19.14 5.06
C ALA A 278 13.34 18.17 6.11
N SER A 279 14.56 17.68 5.92
CA SER A 279 15.24 16.78 6.85
C SER A 279 15.62 17.43 8.20
N GLU A 280 15.66 18.75 8.26
CA GLU A 280 16.03 19.51 9.46
C GLU A 280 14.82 20.05 10.24
N LEU A 281 13.58 19.75 9.79
CA LEU A 281 12.36 20.25 10.42
C LEU A 281 12.04 19.56 11.75
N PHE A 282 12.31 18.26 11.86
CA PHE A 282 12.19 17.56 13.13
C PHE A 282 13.39 17.86 14.05
N PHE A 283 13.10 18.06 15.31
CA PHE A 283 14.10 18.21 16.37
C PHE A 283 13.70 17.42 17.62
N PRO A 284 14.60 17.19 18.59
CA PRO A 284 14.32 16.40 19.78
C PRO A 284 13.03 16.82 20.49
N GLY A 285 12.16 15.83 20.78
CA GLY A 285 10.87 16.03 21.46
C GLY A 285 9.68 16.33 20.57
N THR A 286 9.84 16.53 19.25
CA THR A 286 8.73 16.87 18.34
C THR A 286 7.91 15.66 17.91
N HIS A 287 8.51 14.47 17.87
CA HIS A 287 7.84 13.22 17.55
C HIS A 287 8.57 12.02 18.13
N GLY A 288 7.91 10.87 18.19
CA GLY A 288 8.50 9.63 18.69
C GLY A 288 7.58 8.42 18.50
N SER A 289 8.14 7.24 18.69
CA SER A 289 7.43 5.96 18.67
C SER A 289 8.17 5.00 19.60
N THR A 290 7.44 4.19 20.36
CA THR A 290 8.04 3.14 21.20
C THR A 290 8.67 2.06 20.33
N PHE A 291 7.94 1.53 19.36
CA PHE A 291 8.38 0.40 18.54
C PHE A 291 8.95 0.78 17.16
N GLY A 292 8.71 2.01 16.71
CA GLY A 292 9.19 2.46 15.40
C GLY A 292 10.71 2.39 15.30
N GLY A 293 11.22 1.70 14.28
CA GLY A 293 12.64 1.51 14.06
C GLY A 293 13.29 0.44 14.95
N ASN A 294 12.51 -0.43 15.60
CA ASN A 294 13.06 -1.53 16.39
C ASN A 294 13.96 -2.45 15.55
N ALA A 295 14.91 -3.12 16.22
CA ALA A 295 15.93 -3.94 15.55
C ALA A 295 15.31 -5.07 14.72
N LEU A 296 14.24 -5.72 15.23
CA LEU A 296 13.59 -6.82 14.51
C LEU A 296 12.92 -6.31 13.23
N GLY A 297 12.08 -5.28 13.30
CA GLY A 297 11.35 -4.76 12.14
C GLY A 297 12.28 -4.19 11.07
N THR A 298 13.37 -3.49 11.48
CA THR A 298 14.33 -2.92 10.53
C THR A 298 15.25 -3.97 9.92
N ALA A 299 15.57 -5.06 10.62
CA ALA A 299 16.28 -6.20 10.05
C ALA A 299 15.44 -6.88 8.97
N VAL A 300 14.16 -7.15 9.27
CA VAL A 300 13.23 -7.77 8.32
C VAL A 300 13.02 -6.88 7.10
N GLY A 301 12.68 -5.60 7.29
CA GLY A 301 12.48 -4.66 6.17
C GLY A 301 13.76 -4.48 5.34
N GLY A 302 14.93 -4.44 6.00
CA GLY A 302 16.23 -4.38 5.34
C GLY A 302 16.49 -5.61 4.45
N ALA A 303 16.15 -6.81 4.93
CA ALA A 303 16.27 -8.06 4.19
C ALA A 303 15.29 -8.13 3.00
N VAL A 304 14.03 -7.72 3.21
CA VAL A 304 13.01 -7.65 2.15
C VAL A 304 13.46 -6.72 1.02
N LEU A 305 13.89 -5.50 1.34
CA LEU A 305 14.37 -4.56 0.32
C LEU A 305 15.65 -5.04 -0.38
N ALA A 306 16.52 -5.77 0.35
CA ALA A 306 17.71 -6.39 -0.25
C ALA A 306 17.34 -7.46 -1.27
N GLU A 307 16.35 -8.30 -0.95
CA GLU A 307 15.88 -9.35 -1.84
C GLU A 307 15.16 -8.77 -3.08
N ILE A 308 14.31 -7.75 -2.91
CA ILE A 308 13.69 -7.06 -4.05
C ILE A 308 14.78 -6.54 -5.02
N GLU A 309 15.88 -6.01 -4.49
CA GLU A 309 17.01 -5.50 -5.28
C GLU A 309 17.80 -6.63 -5.96
N SER A 310 18.22 -7.63 -5.17
CA SER A 310 19.13 -8.70 -5.65
C SER A 310 18.46 -9.64 -6.66
N ALA A 311 17.16 -9.91 -6.47
CA ALA A 311 16.38 -10.74 -7.38
C ALA A 311 15.77 -9.96 -8.56
N GLY A 312 16.05 -8.65 -8.70
CA GLY A 312 15.59 -7.84 -9.82
C GLY A 312 14.05 -7.66 -9.87
N LEU A 313 13.38 -7.70 -8.71
CA LEU A 313 11.92 -7.75 -8.65
C LEU A 313 11.25 -6.45 -9.12
N VAL A 314 11.95 -5.32 -9.09
CA VAL A 314 11.47 -4.06 -9.67
C VAL A 314 11.27 -4.20 -11.19
N ALA A 315 12.25 -4.77 -11.89
CA ALA A 315 12.15 -5.04 -13.32
C ALA A 315 11.11 -6.13 -13.62
N ASN A 316 11.02 -7.16 -12.76
CA ASN A 316 9.99 -8.18 -12.87
C ASN A 316 8.58 -7.57 -12.79
N ALA A 317 8.33 -6.62 -11.90
CA ALA A 317 7.02 -5.96 -11.80
C ALA A 317 6.62 -5.28 -13.12
N ALA A 318 7.54 -4.60 -13.81
CA ALA A 318 7.28 -3.99 -15.11
C ALA A 318 7.04 -5.04 -16.22
N LEU A 319 7.81 -6.14 -16.19
CA LEU A 319 7.61 -7.24 -17.15
C LEU A 319 6.23 -7.89 -16.97
N ARG A 320 5.84 -8.19 -15.73
CA ARG A 320 4.54 -8.81 -15.43
C ARG A 320 3.37 -7.89 -15.71
N GLU A 321 3.54 -6.59 -15.58
CA GLU A 321 2.52 -5.61 -16.01
C GLU A 321 2.15 -5.83 -17.48
N THR A 322 3.15 -5.88 -18.38
CA THR A 322 2.92 -6.08 -19.81
C THR A 322 2.15 -7.38 -20.07
N GLN A 323 2.59 -8.49 -19.48
CA GLN A 323 1.94 -9.78 -19.65
C GLN A 323 0.50 -9.80 -19.12
N LEU A 324 0.26 -9.18 -17.95
CA LEU A 324 -1.08 -9.09 -17.38
C LEU A 324 -2.00 -8.24 -18.23
N ARG A 325 -1.54 -7.09 -18.74
CA ARG A 325 -2.35 -6.23 -19.62
C ARG A 325 -2.73 -6.94 -20.92
N GLU A 326 -1.76 -7.57 -21.58
CA GLU A 326 -1.98 -8.32 -22.81
C GLU A 326 -2.91 -9.51 -22.57
N GLY A 327 -2.67 -10.29 -21.51
CA GLY A 327 -3.48 -11.44 -21.16
C GLY A 327 -4.91 -11.09 -20.79
N ILE A 328 -5.12 -10.04 -19.98
CA ILE A 328 -6.46 -9.56 -19.61
C ILE A 328 -7.22 -9.08 -20.85
N ALA A 329 -6.57 -8.35 -21.75
CA ALA A 329 -7.19 -7.93 -23.01
C ALA A 329 -7.56 -9.15 -23.90
N ALA A 330 -6.72 -10.18 -23.92
CA ALA A 330 -6.95 -11.40 -24.68
C ALA A 330 -8.11 -12.27 -24.16
N LEU A 331 -8.57 -12.06 -22.91
CA LEU A 331 -9.76 -12.75 -22.38
C LEU A 331 -11.03 -12.40 -23.18
N GLY A 332 -11.09 -11.22 -23.82
CA GLY A 332 -12.20 -10.80 -24.66
C GLY A 332 -13.56 -10.71 -23.94
N SER A 333 -13.56 -10.63 -22.61
CA SER A 333 -14.79 -10.56 -21.82
C SER A 333 -15.47 -9.19 -21.98
N PRO A 334 -16.78 -9.14 -22.24
CA PRO A 334 -17.53 -7.88 -22.34
C PRO A 334 -17.59 -7.12 -21.01
N LEU A 335 -17.31 -7.79 -19.89
CA LEU A 335 -17.25 -7.16 -18.57
C LEU A 335 -15.98 -6.32 -18.34
N ILE A 336 -14.96 -6.43 -19.20
CA ILE A 336 -13.71 -5.68 -19.06
C ILE A 336 -13.79 -4.37 -19.84
N GLY A 337 -13.76 -3.23 -19.12
CA GLY A 337 -13.70 -1.89 -19.70
C GLY A 337 -12.27 -1.38 -19.94
N GLY A 338 -11.27 -1.96 -19.27
CA GLY A 338 -9.86 -1.57 -19.43
C GLY A 338 -9.01 -1.90 -18.23
N VAL A 339 -7.69 -1.62 -18.31
CA VAL A 339 -6.72 -1.82 -17.22
C VAL A 339 -5.93 -0.53 -17.02
N ARG A 340 -5.83 -0.07 -15.79
CA ARG A 340 -5.06 1.11 -15.35
C ARG A 340 -4.08 0.77 -14.23
N GLY A 341 -3.18 1.68 -13.89
CA GLY A 341 -2.13 1.49 -12.90
C GLY A 341 -0.78 1.19 -13.51
N LYS A 342 0.23 0.85 -12.69
CA LYS A 342 1.61 0.57 -13.12
C LYS A 342 2.20 -0.61 -12.37
N GLY A 343 3.08 -1.34 -13.05
CA GLY A 343 3.75 -2.50 -12.49
C GLY A 343 2.75 -3.56 -12.02
N LEU A 344 2.89 -3.99 -10.78
CA LEU A 344 1.99 -4.94 -10.12
C LEU A 344 0.99 -4.26 -9.17
N LEU A 345 0.57 -3.03 -9.48
CA LEU A 345 -0.59 -2.36 -8.89
C LEU A 345 -1.53 -2.01 -10.03
N LEU A 346 -2.46 -2.91 -10.34
CA LEU A 346 -3.37 -2.76 -11.49
C LEU A 346 -4.84 -2.77 -11.03
N GLY A 347 -5.61 -1.91 -11.67
CA GLY A 347 -7.07 -1.84 -11.56
C GLY A 347 -7.71 -2.26 -12.88
N ILE A 348 -8.51 -3.32 -12.85
CA ILE A 348 -9.28 -3.80 -13.99
C ILE A 348 -10.65 -3.14 -13.88
N ALA A 349 -10.91 -2.15 -14.74
CA ALA A 349 -12.20 -1.48 -14.79
C ALA A 349 -13.23 -2.42 -15.43
N LEU A 350 -14.40 -2.51 -14.81
CA LEU A 350 -15.53 -3.27 -15.31
C LEU A 350 -16.53 -2.33 -16.00
N THR A 351 -17.25 -2.87 -16.98
CA THR A 351 -18.28 -2.14 -17.74
C THR A 351 -19.59 -1.94 -16.96
N SER A 352 -19.72 -2.63 -15.81
CA SER A 352 -20.89 -2.56 -14.91
C SER A 352 -20.48 -2.74 -13.46
N PRO A 353 -21.32 -2.33 -12.46
CA PRO A 353 -20.96 -2.35 -11.04
C PRO A 353 -21.08 -3.75 -10.42
N VAL A 354 -20.33 -4.72 -10.96
CA VAL A 354 -20.36 -6.14 -10.56
C VAL A 354 -19.09 -6.61 -9.86
N ALA A 355 -18.22 -5.70 -9.41
CA ALA A 355 -16.93 -6.07 -8.83
C ALA A 355 -17.06 -7.02 -7.64
N LYS A 356 -18.07 -6.86 -6.78
CA LYS A 356 -18.30 -7.77 -5.65
C LYS A 356 -18.68 -9.18 -6.10
N ALA A 357 -19.50 -9.32 -7.15
CA ALA A 357 -19.84 -10.61 -7.73
C ALA A 357 -18.63 -11.28 -8.37
N VAL A 358 -17.78 -10.52 -9.07
CA VAL A 358 -16.52 -11.03 -9.65
C VAL A 358 -15.57 -11.50 -8.54
N VAL A 359 -15.44 -10.77 -7.42
CA VAL A 359 -14.61 -11.19 -6.28
C VAL A 359 -15.14 -12.50 -5.67
N ALA A 360 -16.44 -12.63 -5.48
CA ALA A 360 -17.04 -13.87 -4.96
C ALA A 360 -16.79 -15.05 -5.90
N ALA A 361 -17.04 -14.89 -7.19
CA ALA A 361 -16.77 -15.93 -8.19
C ALA A 361 -15.26 -16.26 -8.28
N ALA A 362 -14.38 -15.27 -8.22
CA ALA A 362 -12.93 -15.49 -8.19
C ALA A 362 -12.52 -16.36 -6.99
N GLN A 363 -13.07 -16.08 -5.80
CA GLN A 363 -12.80 -16.86 -4.59
C GLN A 363 -13.29 -18.32 -4.74
N GLU A 364 -14.44 -18.54 -5.36
CA GLU A 364 -14.95 -19.90 -5.64
C GLU A 364 -13.98 -20.67 -6.56
N HIS A 365 -13.41 -19.97 -7.56
CA HIS A 365 -12.41 -20.54 -8.48
C HIS A 365 -10.99 -20.62 -7.87
N GLY A 366 -10.77 -20.20 -6.62
CA GLY A 366 -9.47 -20.28 -5.97
C GLY A 366 -8.55 -19.09 -6.29
N LEU A 367 -9.09 -17.91 -6.53
CA LEU A 367 -8.34 -16.68 -6.79
C LEU A 367 -8.73 -15.60 -5.77
N ILE A 368 -7.73 -14.97 -5.14
CA ILE A 368 -7.93 -13.83 -4.24
C ILE A 368 -7.62 -12.53 -4.98
N VAL A 369 -8.65 -11.72 -5.13
CA VAL A 369 -8.60 -10.35 -5.66
C VAL A 369 -9.50 -9.45 -4.81
N ASN A 370 -9.55 -8.15 -5.08
CA ASN A 370 -10.32 -7.21 -4.27
C ASN A 370 -11.13 -6.25 -5.15
N ALA A 371 -12.37 -5.99 -4.76
CA ALA A 371 -13.17 -4.89 -5.29
C ALA A 371 -12.71 -3.58 -4.63
N ALA A 372 -11.99 -2.73 -5.36
CA ALA A 372 -11.56 -1.43 -4.85
C ALA A 372 -12.73 -0.43 -4.77
N ASN A 373 -13.69 -0.60 -5.65
CA ASN A 373 -15.00 0.05 -5.69
C ASN A 373 -16.01 -0.87 -6.41
N ASP A 374 -17.21 -0.39 -6.74
CA ASP A 374 -18.26 -1.25 -7.32
C ASP A 374 -17.97 -1.71 -8.77
N ASP A 375 -17.06 -1.04 -9.48
CA ASP A 375 -16.73 -1.31 -10.89
C ASP A 375 -15.23 -1.59 -11.15
N THR A 376 -14.43 -1.84 -10.12
CA THR A 376 -12.98 -2.06 -10.30
C THR A 376 -12.47 -3.21 -9.46
N ILE A 377 -11.84 -4.17 -10.14
CA ILE A 377 -11.05 -5.23 -9.50
C ILE A 377 -9.61 -4.76 -9.39
N ARG A 378 -9.08 -4.68 -8.16
CA ARG A 378 -7.66 -4.42 -7.91
C ARG A 378 -6.91 -5.73 -7.79
N ILE A 379 -5.74 -5.78 -8.44
CA ILE A 379 -4.73 -6.81 -8.25
C ILE A 379 -3.41 -6.18 -7.81
N ALA A 380 -2.77 -6.82 -6.85
CA ALA A 380 -1.48 -6.41 -6.30
C ALA A 380 -0.68 -7.63 -5.78
N PRO A 381 -0.36 -8.61 -6.67
CA PRO A 381 0.27 -9.86 -6.28
C PRO A 381 1.68 -9.64 -5.71
N PRO A 382 2.33 -10.68 -5.15
CA PRO A 382 3.75 -10.63 -4.82
C PRO A 382 4.61 -10.22 -6.02
N LEU A 383 5.71 -9.51 -5.79
CA LEU A 383 6.64 -9.11 -6.85
C LEU A 383 7.39 -10.30 -7.47
N THR A 384 7.33 -11.45 -6.80
CA THR A 384 8.00 -12.70 -7.18
C THR A 384 7.22 -13.54 -8.19
N ILE A 385 5.99 -13.17 -8.57
CA ILE A 385 5.21 -13.96 -9.53
C ILE A 385 5.95 -14.11 -10.86
N GLY A 386 5.79 -15.30 -11.45
CA GLY A 386 6.34 -15.67 -12.76
C GLY A 386 5.27 -15.88 -13.82
N ASP A 387 5.70 -16.47 -14.97
CA ASP A 387 4.79 -16.77 -16.09
C ASP A 387 3.68 -17.74 -15.68
N ALA A 388 3.97 -18.68 -14.79
CA ALA A 388 3.01 -19.68 -14.33
C ALA A 388 1.86 -19.04 -13.54
N GLU A 389 2.17 -18.13 -12.58
CA GLU A 389 1.17 -17.43 -11.78
C GLU A 389 0.35 -16.45 -12.64
N VAL A 390 0.97 -15.80 -13.62
CA VAL A 390 0.25 -14.95 -14.58
C VAL A 390 -0.73 -15.79 -15.42
N ALA A 391 -0.30 -16.93 -15.96
CA ALA A 391 -1.17 -17.82 -16.73
C ALA A 391 -2.32 -18.39 -15.89
N GLU A 392 -2.02 -18.77 -14.65
CA GLU A 392 -3.04 -19.27 -13.71
C GLU A 392 -4.05 -18.17 -13.33
N PHE A 393 -3.58 -16.95 -13.07
CA PHE A 393 -4.44 -15.79 -12.82
C PHE A 393 -5.40 -15.58 -13.99
N LEU A 394 -4.91 -15.53 -15.21
CA LEU A 394 -5.73 -15.28 -16.40
C LEU A 394 -6.81 -16.38 -16.57
N ARG A 395 -6.46 -17.63 -16.34
CA ARG A 395 -7.40 -18.75 -16.39
C ARG A 395 -8.49 -18.63 -15.32
N LEU A 396 -8.11 -18.38 -14.06
CA LEU A 396 -9.04 -18.29 -12.93
C LEU A 396 -9.92 -17.04 -13.02
N PHE A 397 -9.32 -15.91 -13.39
CA PHE A 397 -10.05 -14.65 -13.57
C PHE A 397 -11.03 -14.73 -14.75
N GLY A 398 -10.61 -15.34 -15.87
CA GLY A 398 -11.50 -15.61 -17.01
C GLY A 398 -12.70 -16.48 -16.64
N ALA A 399 -12.49 -17.53 -15.82
CA ALA A 399 -13.57 -18.37 -15.32
C ALA A 399 -14.54 -17.58 -14.39
N ALA A 400 -14.00 -16.73 -13.52
CA ALA A 400 -14.83 -15.88 -12.65
C ALA A 400 -15.70 -14.89 -13.46
N LEU A 401 -15.11 -14.26 -14.48
CA LEU A 401 -15.86 -13.37 -15.40
C LEU A 401 -16.95 -14.10 -16.16
N ALA A 402 -16.69 -15.33 -16.63
CA ALA A 402 -17.68 -16.13 -17.32
C ALA A 402 -18.84 -16.47 -16.39
N THR A 403 -18.56 -16.90 -15.14
CA THR A 403 -19.59 -17.19 -14.13
C THR A 403 -20.52 -15.98 -13.91
N VAL A 404 -19.95 -14.76 -13.81
CA VAL A 404 -20.76 -13.55 -13.60
C VAL A 404 -21.53 -13.17 -14.87
N SER A 405 -20.92 -13.30 -16.07
CA SER A 405 -21.61 -13.02 -17.35
C SER A 405 -22.82 -13.94 -17.54
N ASP A 406 -22.67 -15.23 -17.27
CA ASP A 406 -23.76 -16.19 -17.39
C ASP A 406 -24.92 -15.87 -16.43
N ALA A 407 -24.60 -15.47 -15.19
CA ALA A 407 -25.61 -15.05 -14.22
C ALA A 407 -26.39 -13.80 -14.68
N LEU A 408 -25.69 -12.79 -15.23
CA LEU A 408 -26.32 -11.57 -15.76
C LEU A 408 -27.26 -11.87 -16.95
N ILE A 409 -26.87 -12.79 -17.84
CA ILE A 409 -27.73 -13.21 -18.96
C ILE A 409 -28.99 -13.88 -18.45
N LEU A 410 -28.90 -14.73 -17.45
CA LEU A 410 -30.06 -15.41 -16.85
C LEU A 410 -31.02 -14.44 -16.15
N GLU A 411 -30.50 -13.34 -15.58
CA GLU A 411 -31.29 -12.31 -14.94
C GLU A 411 -31.87 -11.27 -15.93
N GLY A 412 -31.58 -11.41 -17.24
CA GLY A 412 -32.09 -10.52 -18.29
C GLY A 412 -31.46 -9.14 -18.31
N ALA A 413 -30.33 -8.96 -17.62
CA ALA A 413 -29.53 -7.73 -17.69
C ALA A 413 -28.71 -7.69 -18.99
N PRO A 414 -28.55 -6.57 -19.67
CA PRO A 414 -27.62 -6.46 -20.79
C PRO A 414 -26.20 -6.70 -20.29
N ALA A 415 -25.50 -7.60 -20.99
CA ALA A 415 -24.10 -7.94 -20.73
C ALA A 415 -23.14 -6.77 -20.99
#